data_699a3886008ae74ad6f30011ba524c3a
#
_entry.id   699a3886008ae74ad6f30011ba524c3a
#
_cell.length_a   1.000
_cell.length_b   1.000
_cell.length_c   1.000
_cell.angle_alpha   90.00
_cell.angle_beta   90.00
_cell.angle_gamma   90.00
#
_symmetry.space_group_name_H-M   'P 1'
#
loop_
_entity.id
_entity.type
_entity.pdbx_description
1 polymer ?
#
loop_
_entity_poly.entity_id
_entity_poly.type
_entity_poly.pdbx_seq_one_letter_code
_entity_poly.pdbx_strand_id
1 'polypeptide(L)'
;MKTKFKHIWLFILLLILGNSIAQENKKNIYIVPIQDTIDLGIPSFVKRAISIAESNNSELIIFDIDTFGGRVDAATQIKDAISATDITTIAFINRRAISAGSLISLSCDKIYMTDG
;
A
#
# COMPACT_ATOMS: atom_id res chain seq x y z
N MET A 1 -20.18 -48.55 -31.02
CA MET A 1 -20.58 -47.82 -29.81
C MET A 1 -19.40 -47.41 -28.89
N LYS A 2 -18.21 -47.94 -29.07
CA LYS A 2 -17.03 -47.63 -28.20
C LYS A 2 -16.24 -46.37 -28.57
N THR A 3 -16.48 -45.78 -29.72
CA THR A 3 -15.72 -44.60 -30.19
C THR A 3 -16.30 -43.24 -29.75
N LYS A 4 -17.59 -43.19 -29.43
CA LYS A 4 -18.25 -41.92 -29.00
C LYS A 4 -17.88 -41.50 -27.57
N PHE A 5 -17.50 -42.44 -26.71
CA PHE A 5 -17.11 -42.13 -25.32
C PHE A 5 -15.72 -41.54 -25.20
N LYS A 6 -14.79 -41.84 -26.12
CA LYS A 6 -13.43 -41.26 -26.10
C LYS A 6 -13.41 -39.73 -26.33
N HIS A 7 -14.30 -39.21 -27.16
CA HIS A 7 -14.39 -37.79 -27.48
C HIS A 7 -15.05 -36.97 -26.36
N ILE A 8 -15.94 -37.61 -25.58
CA ILE A 8 -16.58 -36.96 -24.42
C ILE A 8 -15.53 -36.68 -23.33
N TRP A 9 -14.64 -37.60 -23.05
CA TRP A 9 -13.53 -37.40 -22.10
C TRP A 9 -12.55 -36.32 -22.55
N LEU A 10 -12.28 -36.23 -23.84
CA LEU A 10 -11.44 -35.18 -24.40
C LEU A 10 -12.09 -33.79 -24.25
N PHE A 11 -13.41 -33.72 -24.47
CA PHE A 11 -14.19 -32.48 -24.31
C PHE A 11 -14.26 -32.03 -22.86
N ILE A 12 -14.41 -32.94 -21.92
CA ILE A 12 -14.42 -32.66 -20.48
C ILE A 12 -13.04 -32.22 -20.03
N LEU A 13 -11.97 -32.83 -20.53
CA LEU A 13 -10.59 -32.42 -20.25
C LEU A 13 -10.29 -31.03 -20.79
N LEU A 14 -10.80 -30.69 -21.99
CA LEU A 14 -10.66 -29.36 -22.60
C LEU A 14 -11.43 -28.28 -21.81
N LEU A 15 -12.61 -28.61 -21.27
CA LEU A 15 -13.41 -27.74 -20.41
C LEU A 15 -12.73 -27.46 -19.06
N ILE A 16 -12.01 -28.43 -18.51
CA ILE A 16 -11.28 -28.28 -17.24
C ILE A 16 -10.02 -27.42 -17.45
N LEU A 17 -9.34 -27.56 -18.59
CA LEU A 17 -8.17 -26.75 -18.95
C LEU A 17 -8.52 -25.30 -19.34
N GLY A 18 -9.77 -25.07 -19.79
CA GLY A 18 -10.25 -23.72 -20.17
C GLY A 18 -10.58 -22.80 -19.00
N ASN A 19 -10.64 -23.33 -17.77
CA ASN A 19 -10.93 -22.54 -16.56
C ASN A 19 -9.67 -22.05 -15.83
N SER A 20 -8.54 -21.92 -16.51
CA SER A 20 -7.48 -21.04 -16.04
C SER A 20 -7.97 -19.60 -16.24
N ILE A 21 -8.94 -19.20 -15.39
CA ILE A 21 -9.29 -17.80 -15.21
C ILE A 21 -7.98 -17.14 -14.82
N ALA A 22 -7.47 -16.29 -15.68
CA ALA A 22 -6.40 -15.37 -15.32
C ALA A 22 -6.90 -14.63 -14.07
N GLN A 23 -6.39 -15.02 -12.93
CA GLN A 23 -6.64 -14.33 -11.67
C GLN A 23 -5.96 -12.98 -11.86
N GLU A 24 -6.75 -11.98 -12.20
CA GLU A 24 -6.30 -10.61 -12.32
C GLU A 24 -5.67 -10.28 -10.96
N ASN A 25 -4.36 -10.18 -10.94
CA ASN A 25 -3.59 -9.92 -9.73
C ASN A 25 -3.88 -8.45 -9.36
N LYS A 26 -4.99 -8.25 -8.64
CA LYS A 26 -5.46 -6.93 -8.23
C LYS A 26 -4.44 -6.36 -7.27
N LYS A 27 -3.62 -5.47 -7.77
CA LYS A 27 -2.62 -4.75 -6.97
C LYS A 27 -3.34 -3.85 -5.99
N ASN A 28 -3.19 -4.13 -4.72
CA ASN A 28 -3.74 -3.29 -3.67
C ASN A 28 -2.75 -2.17 -3.35
N ILE A 29 -3.21 -0.93 -3.46
CA ILE A 29 -2.47 0.27 -3.09
C ILE A 29 -3.26 0.98 -2.00
N TYR A 30 -2.57 1.35 -0.91
CA TYR A 30 -3.15 2.11 0.17
C TYR A 30 -2.68 3.56 0.12
N ILE A 31 -3.62 4.50 0.23
CA ILE A 31 -3.33 5.93 0.38
C ILE A 31 -3.65 6.31 1.81
N VAL A 32 -2.65 6.81 2.53
CA VAL A 32 -2.74 7.16 3.95
C VAL A 32 -2.50 8.66 4.10
N PRO A 33 -3.53 9.45 4.42
CA PRO A 33 -3.37 10.89 4.60
C PRO A 33 -2.59 11.20 5.90
N ILE A 34 -1.60 12.08 5.80
CA ILE A 34 -0.89 12.70 6.91
C ILE A 34 -1.01 14.22 6.73
N GLN A 35 -2.09 14.75 7.24
CA GLN A 35 -2.47 16.14 7.01
C GLN A 35 -2.58 16.90 8.33
N ASP A 36 -2.54 18.24 8.25
CA ASP A 36 -2.63 19.12 9.39
C ASP A 36 -1.47 18.97 10.40
N THR A 37 -1.74 19.13 11.67
CA THR A 37 -0.73 19.07 12.73
C THR A 37 -0.40 17.63 13.11
N ILE A 38 0.88 17.30 13.18
CA ILE A 38 1.35 16.00 13.66
C ILE A 38 1.23 15.96 15.19
N ASP A 39 0.23 15.26 15.68
CA ASP A 39 -0.03 15.05 17.10
C ASP A 39 0.11 13.57 17.50
N LEU A 40 -0.18 13.24 18.76
CA LEU A 40 -0.06 11.88 19.31
C LEU A 40 -1.11 10.89 18.79
N GLY A 41 -2.15 11.34 18.12
CA GLY A 41 -3.16 10.49 17.48
C GLY A 41 -2.68 9.88 16.17
N ILE A 42 -1.86 10.62 15.41
CA ILE A 42 -1.40 10.22 14.08
C ILE A 42 -0.57 8.92 14.09
N PRO A 43 0.37 8.68 15.03
CA PRO A 43 1.14 7.44 15.04
C PRO A 43 0.28 6.17 15.11
N SER A 44 -0.76 6.18 15.92
CA SER A 44 -1.68 5.04 16.07
C SER A 44 -2.48 4.79 14.78
N PHE A 45 -2.89 5.85 14.12
CA PHE A 45 -3.56 5.78 12.82
C PHE A 45 -2.65 5.20 11.74
N VAL A 46 -1.41 5.69 11.63
CA VAL A 46 -0.43 5.22 10.64
C VAL A 46 -0.08 3.74 10.88
N LYS A 47 0.21 3.35 12.14
CA LYS A 47 0.50 1.95 12.48
C LYS A 47 -0.65 1.02 12.09
N ARG A 48 -1.89 1.42 12.35
CA ARG A 48 -3.08 0.64 11.95
C ARG A 48 -3.22 0.55 10.44
N ALA A 49 -3.00 1.65 9.71
CA ALA A 49 -3.06 1.67 8.25
C ALA A 49 -2.02 0.73 7.63
N ILE A 50 -0.78 0.75 8.12
CA ILE A 50 0.28 -0.17 7.69
C ILE A 50 -0.13 -1.62 7.97
N SER A 51 -0.59 -1.94 9.17
CA SER A 51 -1.02 -3.30 9.54
C SER A 51 -2.16 -3.82 8.65
N ILE A 52 -3.12 -2.96 8.28
CA ILE A 52 -4.19 -3.30 7.34
C ILE A 52 -3.62 -3.57 5.95
N ALA A 53 -2.69 -2.73 5.48
CA ALA A 53 -2.04 -2.91 4.19
C ALA A 53 -1.25 -4.24 4.12
N GLU A 54 -0.51 -4.58 5.18
CA GLU A 54 0.20 -5.85 5.32
C GLU A 54 -0.75 -7.05 5.28
N SER A 55 -1.85 -7.00 6.04
CA SER A 55 -2.85 -8.06 6.10
C SER A 55 -3.54 -8.30 4.75
N ASN A 56 -3.60 -7.29 3.91
CA ASN A 56 -4.19 -7.37 2.56
C ASN A 56 -3.16 -7.60 1.45
N ASN A 57 -1.92 -7.94 1.79
CA ASN A 57 -0.83 -8.17 0.84
C ASN A 57 -0.68 -7.01 -0.16
N SER A 58 -0.68 -5.78 0.34
CA SER A 58 -0.56 -4.59 -0.48
C SER A 58 0.85 -4.45 -1.04
N GLU A 59 0.95 -3.98 -2.27
CA GLU A 59 2.24 -3.77 -2.93
C GLU A 59 2.85 -2.40 -2.63
N LEU A 60 2.00 -1.44 -2.23
CA LEU A 60 2.40 -0.05 -2.10
C LEU A 60 1.55 0.68 -1.06
N ILE A 61 2.21 1.51 -0.25
CA ILE A 61 1.56 2.51 0.59
C ILE A 61 2.03 3.89 0.15
N ILE A 62 1.08 4.78 -0.13
CA ILE A 62 1.34 6.18 -0.43
C ILE A 62 0.88 7.02 0.76
N PHE A 63 1.82 7.72 1.39
CA PHE A 63 1.51 8.72 2.41
C PHE A 63 1.28 10.06 1.72
N ASP A 64 0.02 10.53 1.71
CA ASP A 64 -0.35 11.85 1.18
C ASP A 64 -0.10 12.91 2.24
N ILE A 65 0.99 13.68 2.07
CA ILE A 65 1.52 14.57 3.09
C ILE A 65 1.21 16.03 2.75
N ASP A 66 0.50 16.69 3.67
CA ASP A 66 0.33 18.16 3.70
C ASP A 66 0.33 18.65 5.14
N THR A 67 1.50 18.98 5.66
CA THR A 67 1.66 19.39 7.07
C THR A 67 2.69 20.47 7.27
N PHE A 68 2.43 21.38 8.21
CA PHE A 68 3.42 22.29 8.76
C PHE A 68 4.34 21.63 9.80
N GLY A 69 4.05 20.38 10.18
CA GLY A 69 4.77 19.66 11.21
C GLY A 69 3.98 19.53 12.50
N GLY A 70 4.69 19.36 13.60
CA GLY A 70 4.10 19.18 14.92
C GLY A 70 5.08 18.49 15.88
N ARG A 71 4.58 17.55 16.65
CA ARG A 71 5.36 16.88 17.69
C ARG A 71 6.44 15.95 17.11
N VAL A 72 7.67 16.16 17.56
CA VAL A 72 8.82 15.34 17.12
C VAL A 72 8.70 13.89 17.60
N ASP A 73 8.20 13.69 18.83
CA ASP A 73 7.99 12.33 19.37
C ASP A 73 6.92 11.54 18.60
N ALA A 74 5.86 12.21 18.13
CA ALA A 74 4.89 11.61 17.23
C ALA A 74 5.50 11.28 15.85
N ALA A 75 6.24 12.22 15.27
CA ALA A 75 6.92 12.02 14.00
C ALA A 75 7.94 10.88 14.06
N THR A 76 8.67 10.73 15.16
CA THR A 76 9.60 9.63 15.38
C THR A 76 8.88 8.28 15.38
N GLN A 77 7.75 8.17 16.07
CA GLN A 77 6.94 6.94 16.06
C GLN A 77 6.39 6.60 14.68
N ILE A 78 6.00 7.60 13.89
CA ILE A 78 5.55 7.41 12.51
C ILE A 78 6.72 6.92 11.64
N LYS A 79 7.87 7.59 11.72
CA LYS A 79 9.11 7.19 11.04
C LYS A 79 9.47 5.74 11.34
N ASP A 80 9.45 5.35 12.62
CA ASP A 80 9.79 3.99 13.02
C ASP A 80 8.80 2.96 12.46
N ALA A 81 7.51 3.28 12.42
CA ALA A 81 6.49 2.41 11.83
C ALA A 81 6.67 2.25 10.30
N ILE A 82 6.98 3.34 9.59
CA ILE A 82 7.25 3.30 8.14
C ILE A 82 8.53 2.49 7.86
N SER A 83 9.58 2.69 8.63
CA SER A 83 10.85 1.97 8.45
C SER A 83 10.77 0.48 8.81
N ALA A 84 9.76 0.05 9.53
CA ALA A 84 9.58 -1.35 9.96
C ALA A 84 8.77 -2.20 8.98
N THR A 85 8.05 -1.61 8.04
CA THR A 85 7.28 -2.37 7.05
C THR A 85 8.13 -2.79 5.86
N ASP A 86 7.86 -3.97 5.31
CA ASP A 86 8.48 -4.46 4.08
C ASP A 86 7.72 -4.00 2.81
N ILE A 87 6.56 -3.35 2.98
CA ILE A 87 5.81 -2.80 1.85
C ILE A 87 6.53 -1.56 1.32
N THR A 88 6.67 -1.46 0.00
CA THR A 88 7.20 -0.24 -0.62
C THR A 88 6.39 0.98 -0.21
N THR A 89 7.07 2.03 0.25
CA THR A 89 6.45 3.26 0.75
C THR A 89 6.80 4.47 -0.11
N ILE A 90 5.82 5.33 -0.35
CA ILE A 90 5.98 6.58 -1.07
C ILE A 90 5.47 7.73 -0.20
N ALA A 91 6.28 8.75 -0.03
CA ALA A 91 5.81 10.05 0.43
C ALA A 91 5.38 10.86 -0.79
N PHE A 92 4.11 11.18 -0.89
CA PHE A 92 3.58 12.12 -1.87
C PHE A 92 3.33 13.45 -1.18
N ILE A 93 4.18 14.43 -1.45
CA ILE A 93 4.07 15.76 -0.86
C ILE A 93 3.15 16.59 -1.73
N ASN A 94 1.88 16.67 -1.31
CA ASN A 94 0.82 17.32 -2.07
C ASN A 94 0.99 18.85 -2.06
N ARG A 95 1.36 19.44 -0.91
CA ARG A 95 1.60 20.87 -0.76
C ARG A 95 2.88 21.15 0.00
N ARG A 96 3.03 20.54 1.17
CA ARG A 96 4.16 20.82 2.07
C ARG A 96 4.44 19.65 3.01
N ALA A 97 5.69 19.51 3.35
CA ALA A 97 6.16 18.58 4.38
C ALA A 97 7.21 19.30 5.23
N ILE A 98 6.75 20.15 6.14
CA ILE A 98 7.62 21.01 6.94
C ILE A 98 7.92 20.35 8.28
N SER A 99 9.16 20.52 8.81
CA SER A 99 9.57 20.03 10.13
C SER A 99 9.33 18.51 10.29
N ALA A 100 8.41 18.09 11.17
CA ALA A 100 8.02 16.71 11.37
C ALA A 100 7.59 16.02 10.07
N GLY A 101 6.96 16.73 9.14
CA GLY A 101 6.60 16.24 7.82
C GLY A 101 7.82 15.83 6.98
N SER A 102 8.90 16.58 7.07
CA SER A 102 10.16 16.23 6.38
C SER A 102 10.76 14.94 6.93
N LEU A 103 10.77 14.76 8.26
CA LEU A 103 11.26 13.55 8.89
C LEU A 103 10.47 12.32 8.44
N ILE A 104 9.14 12.43 8.38
CA ILE A 104 8.24 11.38 7.92
C ILE A 104 8.50 11.07 6.44
N SER A 105 8.60 12.10 5.60
CA SER A 105 8.85 11.92 4.16
C SER A 105 10.17 11.20 3.89
N LEU A 106 11.23 11.55 4.61
CA LEU A 106 12.57 10.95 4.46
C LEU A 106 12.63 9.49 4.94
N SER A 107 11.64 9.01 5.67
CA SER A 107 11.56 7.60 6.09
C SER A 107 10.93 6.67 5.05
N CYS A 108 10.32 7.22 4.02
CA CYS A 108 9.75 6.47 2.91
C CYS A 108 10.83 6.08 1.88
N ASP A 109 10.57 5.01 1.11
CA ASP A 109 11.49 4.52 0.07
C ASP A 109 11.63 5.51 -1.10
N LYS A 110 10.57 6.26 -1.39
CA LYS A 110 10.55 7.26 -2.46
C LYS A 110 9.78 8.50 -2.04
N ILE A 111 10.16 9.63 -2.62
CA ILE A 111 9.50 10.92 -2.40
C ILE A 111 9.10 11.50 -3.76
N TYR A 112 7.85 11.89 -3.88
CA TYR A 112 7.32 12.66 -5.00
C TYR A 112 6.65 13.92 -4.48
N MET A 113 6.74 14.99 -5.26
CA MET A 113 6.18 16.31 -4.93
C MET A 113 5.36 16.82 -6.11
N THR A 114 4.30 17.55 -5.81
CA THR A 114 3.65 18.39 -6.81
C THR A 114 4.54 19.57 -7.18
N ASP A 115 4.39 20.07 -8.40
CA ASP A 115 5.00 21.34 -8.78
C ASP A 115 4.44 22.46 -7.88
N GLY A 116 5.32 23.21 -7.24
CA GLY A 116 4.99 24.28 -6.30
C GLY A 116 4.50 25.55 -6.97
#